data_806b1b72b995b201e82c1741c2442b6f
#
_entry.id   806b1b72b995b201e82c1741c2442b6f
#
_cell.length_a   1.000
_cell.length_b   1.000
_cell.length_c   1.000
_cell.angle_alpha   90.00
_cell.angle_beta   90.00
_cell.angle_gamma   90.00
#
_symmetry.space_group_name_H-M   'P 1'
#
loop_
_entity.id
_entity.type
_entity.pdbx_description
1 polymer ?
#
loop_
_entity_poly.entity_id
_entity_poly.type
_entity_poly.pdbx_seq_one_letter_code
_entity_poly.pdbx_strand_id
1 'polypeptide(L)'
;MLWTVCKGLKKNDVVLCPDGDGSYFVGEIESNYHYHPGQILPHRRTVRWYPSRIERNEMSQELKNSTGSIGTKSDISKYEEEILTLIGENKPPLITTSDTTVEDASVFALEKHLEDFLIKNWKSTQLSKEYDIYEEDGELVGQQYPSDTGPLDILAISKDKKTLLVIELKKGRVSDNVVGQIQRYMGYVKEELCEDDQTVKGIIIGLEEDVRIKRALSVTTNIEFYRYKVSFDLFKT
;
A
#
# COMPACT_ATOMS: atom_id res chain seq x y z
N MET A 1 -0.17 -17.50 -13.97
CA MET A 1 1.27 -17.34 -14.26
C MET A 1 1.58 -17.11 -15.74
N LEU A 2 1.19 -17.98 -16.66
CA LEU A 2 1.50 -17.82 -18.09
C LEU A 2 1.04 -16.49 -18.69
N TRP A 3 -0.18 -16.06 -18.40
CA TRP A 3 -0.71 -14.76 -18.85
C TRP A 3 0.17 -13.60 -18.41
N THR A 4 0.72 -13.64 -17.20
CA THR A 4 1.60 -12.58 -16.66
C THR A 4 2.89 -12.47 -17.46
N VAL A 5 3.56 -13.61 -17.74
CA VAL A 5 4.78 -13.62 -18.54
C VAL A 5 4.51 -13.14 -19.97
N CYS A 6 3.37 -13.56 -20.54
CA CYS A 6 3.02 -13.22 -21.93
C CYS A 6 2.53 -11.78 -22.10
N LYS A 7 1.65 -11.29 -21.23
CA LYS A 7 0.93 -10.02 -21.41
C LYS A 7 0.97 -9.09 -20.20
N GLY A 8 1.20 -9.60 -18.99
CA GLY A 8 1.18 -8.81 -17.77
C GLY A 8 2.46 -8.00 -17.57
N LEU A 9 3.63 -8.59 -17.81
CA LEU A 9 4.92 -7.92 -17.72
C LEU A 9 5.17 -7.07 -18.98
N LYS A 10 5.73 -5.89 -18.79
CA LYS A 10 6.13 -4.96 -19.86
C LYS A 10 7.65 -4.79 -19.86
N LYS A 11 8.18 -4.22 -20.94
CA LYS A 11 9.58 -3.78 -21.00
C LYS A 11 9.78 -2.66 -19.97
N ASN A 12 10.90 -2.69 -19.27
CA ASN A 12 11.32 -1.83 -18.17
C ASN A 12 10.62 -2.11 -16.82
N ASP A 13 9.73 -3.11 -16.74
CA ASP A 13 9.24 -3.54 -15.42
C ASP A 13 10.38 -4.13 -14.60
N VAL A 14 10.43 -3.79 -13.32
CA VAL A 14 11.36 -4.39 -12.36
C VAL A 14 10.70 -5.61 -11.72
N VAL A 15 11.44 -6.68 -11.61
CA VAL A 15 10.99 -7.95 -11.02
C VAL A 15 11.88 -8.37 -9.87
N LEU A 16 11.27 -8.84 -8.79
CA LEU A 16 11.94 -9.50 -7.67
C LEU A 16 11.73 -11.01 -7.78
N CYS A 17 12.82 -11.77 -7.75
CA CYS A 17 12.79 -13.23 -7.74
C CYS A 17 13.43 -13.73 -6.45
N PRO A 18 12.69 -14.45 -5.57
CA PRO A 18 13.28 -15.02 -4.36
C PRO A 18 14.34 -16.06 -4.74
N ASP A 19 15.46 -16.07 -4.03
CA ASP A 19 16.53 -17.05 -4.21
C ASP A 19 16.33 -18.34 -3.37
N GLY A 20 15.37 -18.32 -2.45
CA GLY A 20 15.06 -19.42 -1.53
C GLY A 20 15.78 -19.33 -0.19
N ASP A 21 16.76 -18.45 -0.02
CA ASP A 21 17.60 -18.31 1.18
C ASP A 21 17.36 -17.00 1.94
N GLY A 22 16.24 -16.29 1.62
CA GLY A 22 15.86 -15.08 2.32
C GLY A 22 16.34 -13.79 1.65
N SER A 23 16.83 -13.86 0.40
CA SER A 23 17.11 -12.69 -0.43
C SER A 23 16.40 -12.76 -1.78
N TYR A 24 16.47 -11.68 -2.54
CA TYR A 24 15.81 -11.54 -3.84
C TYR A 24 16.80 -11.06 -4.89
N PHE A 25 16.82 -11.77 -6.02
CA PHE A 25 17.39 -11.22 -7.25
C PHE A 25 16.49 -10.12 -7.78
N VAL A 26 17.09 -9.03 -8.22
CA VAL A 26 16.38 -7.92 -8.85
C VAL A 26 16.75 -7.85 -10.32
N GLY A 27 15.77 -7.70 -11.18
CA GLY A 27 16.02 -7.60 -12.61
C GLY A 27 15.03 -6.71 -13.32
N GLU A 28 15.43 -6.15 -14.45
CA GLU A 28 14.61 -5.33 -15.34
C GLU A 28 14.28 -6.10 -16.61
N ILE A 29 13.01 -6.07 -17.02
CA ILE A 29 12.55 -6.71 -18.26
C ILE A 29 13.06 -5.94 -19.47
N GLU A 30 13.93 -6.52 -20.26
CA GLU A 30 14.52 -5.90 -21.47
C GLU A 30 13.78 -6.22 -22.76
N SER A 31 13.05 -7.35 -22.82
CA SER A 31 12.44 -7.81 -24.07
C SER A 31 10.92 -7.91 -24.01
N ASN A 32 10.31 -7.94 -25.19
CA ASN A 32 8.98 -8.45 -25.35
C ASN A 32 8.93 -9.97 -25.06
N TYR A 33 7.75 -10.51 -24.95
CA TYR A 33 7.53 -11.93 -24.79
C TYR A 33 8.08 -12.74 -25.98
N HIS A 34 8.76 -13.86 -25.68
CA HIS A 34 9.26 -14.83 -26.64
C HIS A 34 8.76 -16.23 -26.30
N TYR A 35 8.43 -16.99 -27.32
CA TYR A 35 8.07 -18.40 -27.22
C TYR A 35 9.13 -19.26 -27.91
N HIS A 36 9.72 -20.18 -27.15
CA HIS A 36 10.76 -21.13 -27.65
C HIS A 36 10.24 -22.56 -27.60
N PRO A 37 9.62 -23.08 -28.69
CA PRO A 37 9.06 -24.42 -28.71
C PRO A 37 10.15 -25.47 -28.48
N GLY A 38 9.80 -26.53 -27.75
CA GLY A 38 10.70 -27.65 -27.47
C GLY A 38 11.73 -27.42 -26.35
N GLN A 39 11.77 -26.24 -25.73
CA GLN A 39 12.64 -25.97 -24.59
C GLN A 39 11.89 -26.10 -23.26
N ILE A 40 12.65 -26.42 -22.18
CA ILE A 40 12.14 -26.35 -20.81
C ILE A 40 11.79 -24.84 -20.52
N LEU A 41 10.59 -24.58 -20.02
CA LEU A 41 10.06 -23.23 -19.81
C LEU A 41 10.07 -22.39 -21.10
N PRO A 42 9.22 -22.72 -22.08
CA PRO A 42 9.27 -22.11 -23.40
C PRO A 42 8.81 -20.66 -23.46
N HIS A 43 8.11 -20.18 -22.42
CA HIS A 43 7.59 -18.83 -22.33
C HIS A 43 8.57 -17.93 -21.58
N ARG A 44 9.22 -17.02 -22.28
CA ARG A 44 10.35 -16.24 -21.75
C ARG A 44 10.25 -14.76 -22.03
N ARG A 45 10.94 -13.98 -21.18
CA ARG A 45 11.37 -12.61 -21.41
C ARG A 45 12.84 -12.49 -21.01
N THR A 46 13.60 -11.66 -21.71
CA THR A 46 14.96 -11.34 -21.31
C THR A 46 14.92 -10.41 -20.11
N VAL A 47 15.74 -10.69 -19.12
CA VAL A 47 15.87 -9.90 -17.88
C VAL A 47 17.32 -9.50 -17.72
N ARG A 48 17.56 -8.22 -17.51
CA ARG A 48 18.86 -7.69 -17.08
C ARG A 48 18.89 -7.71 -15.56
N TRP A 49 19.71 -8.59 -14.99
CA TRP A 49 19.83 -8.72 -13.56
C TRP A 49 20.76 -7.65 -12.99
N TYR A 50 20.35 -7.04 -11.87
CA TYR A 50 21.21 -6.17 -11.09
C TYR A 50 22.28 -6.99 -10.34
N PRO A 51 23.49 -6.44 -10.13
CA PRO A 51 24.55 -7.15 -9.42
C PRO A 51 24.25 -7.34 -7.93
N SER A 52 23.50 -6.41 -7.34
CA SER A 52 23.09 -6.47 -5.93
C SER A 52 21.81 -7.29 -5.75
N ARG A 53 21.71 -7.97 -4.61
CA ARG A 53 20.48 -8.61 -4.14
C ARG A 53 19.86 -7.73 -3.06
N ILE A 54 18.58 -7.93 -2.81
CA ILE A 54 17.89 -7.31 -1.68
C ILE A 54 17.71 -8.38 -0.62
N GLU A 55 18.27 -8.15 0.56
CA GLU A 55 18.04 -9.00 1.72
C GLU A 55 16.65 -8.73 2.30
N ARG A 56 15.90 -9.79 2.64
CA ARG A 56 14.55 -9.66 3.16
C ARG A 56 14.51 -8.84 4.46
N ASN A 57 15.54 -8.90 5.29
CA ASN A 57 15.64 -8.12 6.55
C ASN A 57 15.78 -6.61 6.32
N GLU A 58 16.24 -6.17 5.14
CA GLU A 58 16.39 -4.77 4.76
C GLU A 58 15.10 -4.14 4.21
N MET A 59 14.11 -4.97 3.86
CA MET A 59 12.81 -4.52 3.36
C MET A 59 11.94 -3.98 4.49
N SER A 60 11.06 -3.03 4.17
CA SER A 60 9.96 -2.65 5.05
C SER A 60 9.06 -3.86 5.37
N GLN A 61 8.29 -3.77 6.46
CA GLN A 61 7.36 -4.85 6.82
C GLN A 61 6.30 -5.04 5.73
N GLU A 62 5.85 -3.97 5.11
CA GLU A 62 4.85 -3.96 4.04
C GLU A 62 5.36 -4.67 2.78
N LEU A 63 6.61 -4.40 2.37
CA LEU A 63 7.22 -5.08 1.23
C LEU A 63 7.45 -6.56 1.56
N LYS A 64 7.86 -6.90 2.80
CA LYS A 64 7.96 -8.29 3.28
C LYS A 64 6.65 -9.04 3.15
N ASN A 65 5.54 -8.43 3.56
CA ASN A 65 4.21 -9.03 3.48
C ASN A 65 3.78 -9.23 2.03
N SER A 66 4.00 -8.22 1.17
CA SER A 66 3.64 -8.28 -0.24
C SER A 66 4.46 -9.29 -1.05
N THR A 67 5.75 -9.47 -0.72
CA THR A 67 6.64 -10.45 -1.37
C THR A 67 6.51 -11.85 -0.77
N GLY A 68 5.98 -11.99 0.43
CA GLY A 68 5.75 -13.26 1.13
C GLY A 68 4.41 -13.91 0.84
N SER A 69 3.57 -13.35 -0.02
CA SER A 69 2.25 -13.89 -0.34
C SER A 69 2.35 -15.32 -0.92
N ILE A 70 1.39 -16.18 -0.57
CA ILE A 70 1.31 -17.59 -1.02
C ILE A 70 1.08 -17.69 -2.54
N GLY A 71 0.76 -16.57 -3.20
CA GLY A 71 0.54 -16.52 -4.65
C GLY A 71 1.84 -16.63 -5.46
N THR A 72 1.73 -17.12 -6.68
CA THR A 72 2.87 -17.27 -7.61
C THR A 72 3.43 -15.92 -8.10
N LYS A 73 2.73 -14.82 -7.85
CA LYS A 73 3.12 -13.44 -8.20
C LYS A 73 2.36 -12.46 -7.32
N SER A 74 3.00 -11.35 -7.02
CA SER A 74 2.39 -10.17 -6.40
C SER A 74 2.71 -8.94 -7.24
N ASP A 75 1.81 -7.98 -7.29
CA ASP A 75 2.09 -6.65 -7.81
C ASP A 75 2.69 -5.83 -6.66
N ILE A 76 3.93 -5.41 -6.83
CA ILE A 76 4.72 -4.66 -5.86
C ILE A 76 5.09 -3.26 -6.37
N SER A 77 4.41 -2.78 -7.42
CA SER A 77 4.70 -1.48 -8.05
C SER A 77 4.68 -0.31 -7.07
N LYS A 78 3.85 -0.39 -6.03
CA LYS A 78 3.78 0.64 -4.99
C LYS A 78 5.05 0.77 -4.13
N TYR A 79 5.99 -0.19 -4.22
CA TYR A 79 7.26 -0.18 -3.48
C TYR A 79 8.47 0.12 -4.38
N GLU A 80 8.26 0.68 -5.57
CA GLU A 80 9.32 0.96 -6.54
C GLU A 80 10.46 1.77 -5.94
N GLU A 81 10.16 2.87 -5.24
CA GLU A 81 11.17 3.73 -4.62
C GLU A 81 12.01 3.00 -3.56
N GLU A 82 11.36 2.18 -2.73
CA GLU A 82 12.05 1.38 -1.73
C GLU A 82 12.99 0.37 -2.41
N ILE A 83 12.50 -0.33 -3.43
CA ILE A 83 13.29 -1.31 -4.18
C ILE A 83 14.48 -0.64 -4.86
N LEU A 84 14.30 0.51 -5.52
CA LEU A 84 15.37 1.27 -6.16
C LEU A 84 16.40 1.78 -5.15
N THR A 85 15.96 2.17 -3.96
CA THR A 85 16.85 2.57 -2.86
C THR A 85 17.69 1.40 -2.37
N LEU A 86 17.08 0.23 -2.18
CA LEU A 86 17.75 -0.98 -1.71
C LEU A 86 18.80 -1.52 -2.70
N ILE A 87 18.59 -1.34 -4.00
CA ILE A 87 19.59 -1.71 -5.02
C ILE A 87 20.67 -0.65 -5.25
N GLY A 88 20.60 0.49 -4.55
CA GLY A 88 21.59 1.57 -4.62
C GLY A 88 21.50 2.43 -5.88
N GLU A 89 20.44 2.33 -6.65
CA GLU A 89 20.19 3.19 -7.79
C GLU A 89 19.37 4.42 -7.36
N ASN A 90 20.06 5.46 -6.89
CA ASN A 90 19.49 6.80 -6.73
C ASN A 90 19.24 7.45 -8.10
N LYS A 91 18.28 6.96 -8.87
CA LYS A 91 17.72 7.73 -9.97
C LYS A 91 16.53 8.50 -9.44
N PRO A 92 16.48 9.83 -9.67
CA PRO A 92 15.23 10.55 -9.44
C PRO A 92 14.14 9.89 -10.30
N PRO A 93 12.90 9.77 -9.82
CA PRO A 93 11.84 9.10 -10.55
C PRO A 93 11.67 9.74 -11.93
N LEU A 94 11.78 8.93 -12.97
CA LEU A 94 11.38 9.33 -14.32
C LEU A 94 9.85 9.47 -14.30
N ILE A 95 9.40 10.71 -14.30
CA ILE A 95 7.99 11.06 -14.48
C ILE A 95 7.61 10.69 -15.92
N THR A 96 7.10 9.48 -16.12
CA THR A 96 6.49 9.09 -17.40
C THR A 96 5.02 9.51 -17.38
N THR A 97 4.76 10.72 -17.84
CA THR A 97 3.44 11.22 -18.15
C THR A 97 2.92 10.57 -19.43
N SER A 98 2.28 9.41 -19.36
CA SER A 98 1.59 8.85 -20.52
C SER A 98 0.29 8.10 -20.22
N ASP A 99 -0.20 8.16 -18.98
CA ASP A 99 -1.53 7.65 -18.65
C ASP A 99 -2.33 8.74 -17.94
N THR A 100 -3.34 9.27 -18.63
CA THR A 100 -4.25 10.30 -18.09
C THR A 100 -5.19 9.77 -17.00
N THR A 101 -5.10 8.49 -16.67
CA THR A 101 -5.81 7.85 -15.55
C THR A 101 -4.92 7.63 -14.34
N VAL A 102 -3.60 7.79 -14.48
CA VAL A 102 -2.68 7.80 -13.35
C VAL A 102 -2.65 9.22 -12.80
N GLU A 103 -3.30 9.41 -11.69
CA GLU A 103 -3.13 10.60 -10.86
C GLU A 103 -1.62 10.80 -10.62
N ASP A 104 -1.17 12.05 -10.74
CA ASP A 104 0.21 12.53 -10.66
C ASP A 104 1.08 11.74 -9.66
N ALA A 105 2.26 11.25 -10.09
CA ALA A 105 3.18 10.47 -9.25
C ALA A 105 3.62 11.23 -7.96
N SER A 106 3.62 12.57 -7.99
CA SER A 106 3.80 13.41 -6.80
C SER A 106 2.70 13.19 -5.76
N VAL A 107 1.53 12.78 -6.21
CA VAL A 107 0.36 12.55 -5.40
C VAL A 107 0.41 11.15 -4.76
N PHE A 108 0.95 10.13 -5.45
CA PHE A 108 1.15 8.78 -4.88
C PHE A 108 2.19 8.77 -3.76
N ALA A 109 3.28 9.53 -3.93
CA ALA A 109 4.26 9.77 -2.87
C ALA A 109 3.62 10.41 -1.63
N LEU A 110 2.58 11.23 -1.81
CA LEU A 110 1.89 11.90 -0.71
C LEU A 110 1.01 10.97 0.14
N GLU A 111 0.39 9.90 -0.41
CA GLU A 111 -0.39 8.94 0.42
C GLU A 111 0.52 8.20 1.40
N LYS A 112 1.63 7.65 0.91
CA LYS A 112 2.62 7.00 1.77
C LYS A 112 3.22 7.98 2.77
N HIS A 113 3.55 9.19 2.35
CA HIS A 113 4.07 10.22 3.25
C HIS A 113 3.02 10.63 4.29
N LEU A 114 1.74 10.71 3.92
CA LEU A 114 0.65 11.00 4.85
C LEU A 114 0.49 9.89 5.88
N GLU A 115 0.54 8.63 5.45
CA GLU A 115 0.49 7.45 6.31
C GLU A 115 1.65 7.45 7.30
N ASP A 116 2.90 7.53 6.80
CA ASP A 116 4.10 7.58 7.62
C ASP A 116 4.08 8.77 8.58
N PHE A 117 3.61 9.93 8.12
CA PHE A 117 3.47 11.11 8.96
C PHE A 117 2.45 10.88 10.08
N LEU A 118 1.29 10.29 9.78
CA LEU A 118 0.26 10.00 10.79
C LEU A 118 0.77 9.00 11.82
N ILE A 119 1.42 7.93 11.39
CA ILE A 119 1.99 6.91 12.30
C ILE A 119 3.05 7.53 13.21
N LYS A 120 4.03 8.24 12.64
CA LYS A 120 5.12 8.88 13.42
C LYS A 120 4.61 9.96 14.38
N ASN A 121 3.56 10.65 14.00
CA ASN A 121 2.99 11.75 14.78
C ASN A 121 1.63 11.41 15.41
N TRP A 122 1.30 10.12 15.54
CA TRP A 122 0.01 9.64 16.02
C TRP A 122 -0.42 10.35 17.29
N LYS A 123 0.47 10.45 18.28
CA LYS A 123 0.21 11.10 19.58
C LYS A 123 -0.17 12.57 19.47
N SER A 124 0.15 13.24 18.38
CA SER A 124 -0.20 14.63 18.10
C SER A 124 -1.51 14.80 17.34
N THR A 125 -2.11 13.70 16.87
CA THR A 125 -3.39 13.73 16.16
C THR A 125 -4.57 13.81 17.11
N GLN A 126 -5.74 14.25 16.62
CA GLN A 126 -6.98 14.20 17.42
C GLN A 126 -7.40 12.76 17.70
N LEU A 127 -7.09 11.83 16.79
CA LEU A 127 -7.45 10.41 16.91
C LEU A 127 -6.76 9.75 18.10
N SER A 128 -5.55 10.15 18.44
CA SER A 128 -4.79 9.59 19.57
C SER A 128 -5.40 9.83 20.94
N LYS A 129 -6.40 10.73 21.04
CA LYS A 129 -7.14 10.95 22.29
C LYS A 129 -8.03 9.75 22.65
N GLU A 130 -8.55 9.06 21.62
CA GLU A 130 -9.52 7.98 21.75
C GLU A 130 -8.94 6.63 21.31
N TYR A 131 -7.98 6.64 20.39
CA TYR A 131 -7.44 5.43 19.77
C TYR A 131 -5.92 5.36 19.87
N ASP A 132 -5.40 4.15 19.97
CA ASP A 132 -3.99 3.80 19.80
C ASP A 132 -3.85 2.93 18.55
N ILE A 133 -2.68 2.97 17.89
CA ILE A 133 -2.40 2.09 16.76
C ILE A 133 -2.47 0.65 17.24
N TYR A 134 -3.04 -0.23 16.43
CA TYR A 134 -3.23 -1.62 16.78
C TYR A 134 -1.89 -2.34 16.98
N GLU A 135 -1.81 -3.10 18.07
CA GLU A 135 -0.63 -3.86 18.48
C GLU A 135 -0.99 -5.33 18.66
N GLU A 136 -0.10 -6.22 18.27
CA GLU A 136 -0.13 -7.65 18.56
C GLU A 136 1.17 -8.03 19.27
N ASP A 137 1.08 -8.72 20.38
CA ASP A 137 2.23 -9.17 21.19
C ASP A 137 3.21 -8.05 21.57
N GLY A 138 2.74 -6.79 21.65
CA GLY A 138 3.56 -5.61 21.95
C GLY A 138 4.28 -5.00 20.76
N GLU A 139 4.03 -5.50 19.56
CA GLU A 139 4.50 -4.90 18.32
C GLU A 139 3.40 -4.10 17.62
N LEU A 140 3.76 -2.91 17.13
CA LEU A 140 2.86 -2.08 16.33
C LEU A 140 2.67 -2.71 14.95
N VAL A 141 1.52 -3.34 14.71
CA VAL A 141 1.19 -4.00 13.45
C VAL A 141 0.09 -3.28 12.66
N GLY A 142 -0.47 -2.22 13.23
CA GLY A 142 -1.62 -1.52 12.65
C GLY A 142 -1.33 -0.71 11.38
N GLN A 143 -0.08 -0.52 10.97
CA GLN A 143 0.26 0.11 9.69
C GLN A 143 0.26 -0.94 8.59
N GLN A 144 -0.46 -0.69 7.47
CA GLN A 144 -0.60 -1.63 6.35
C GLN A 144 -1.00 -3.04 6.82
N TYR A 145 -1.98 -3.09 7.72
CA TYR A 145 -2.42 -4.34 8.30
C TYR A 145 -2.96 -5.29 7.22
N PRO A 146 -2.49 -6.54 7.13
CA PRO A 146 -2.88 -7.47 6.09
C PRO A 146 -4.34 -7.89 6.20
N SER A 147 -5.06 -7.96 5.07
CA SER A 147 -6.37 -8.59 4.97
C SER A 147 -6.46 -9.46 3.71
N ASP A 148 -7.51 -10.24 3.59
CA ASP A 148 -7.79 -11.10 2.44
C ASP A 148 -8.02 -10.31 1.13
N THR A 149 -8.43 -9.04 1.24
CA THR A 149 -8.70 -8.16 0.09
C THR A 149 -7.62 -7.11 -0.16
N GLY A 150 -6.51 -7.17 0.59
CA GLY A 150 -5.39 -6.24 0.52
C GLY A 150 -5.12 -5.57 1.87
N PRO A 151 -3.98 -4.87 2.03
CA PRO A 151 -3.66 -4.23 3.29
C PRO A 151 -4.56 -3.02 3.54
N LEU A 152 -4.99 -2.86 4.81
CA LEU A 152 -5.60 -1.62 5.28
C LEU A 152 -4.51 -0.60 5.57
N ASP A 153 -4.75 0.68 5.27
CA ASP A 153 -3.72 1.70 5.50
C ASP A 153 -3.35 1.80 6.98
N ILE A 154 -4.34 2.00 7.87
CA ILE A 154 -4.09 2.01 9.31
C ILE A 154 -5.23 1.28 10.04
N LEU A 155 -4.87 0.37 10.93
CA LEU A 155 -5.73 -0.23 11.93
C LEU A 155 -5.38 0.33 13.30
N ALA A 156 -6.41 0.76 14.06
CA ALA A 156 -6.25 1.28 15.40
C ALA A 156 -7.29 0.66 16.33
N ILE A 157 -7.09 0.78 17.62
CA ILE A 157 -8.01 0.29 18.65
C ILE A 157 -8.32 1.39 19.66
N SER A 158 -9.57 1.49 20.09
CA SER A 158 -9.95 2.45 21.14
C SER A 158 -9.24 2.13 22.47
N LYS A 159 -8.99 3.16 23.27
CA LYS A 159 -8.29 3.02 24.57
C LYS A 159 -9.02 2.11 25.55
N ASP A 160 -10.35 2.03 25.46
CA ASP A 160 -11.16 1.07 26.21
C ASP A 160 -11.21 -0.32 25.58
N LYS A 161 -10.53 -0.52 24.44
CA LYS A 161 -10.45 -1.76 23.65
C LYS A 161 -11.79 -2.29 23.13
N LYS A 162 -12.81 -1.45 23.04
CA LYS A 162 -14.16 -1.84 22.59
C LYS A 162 -14.42 -1.56 21.11
N THR A 163 -13.58 -0.78 20.46
CA THR A 163 -13.79 -0.41 19.06
C THR A 163 -12.50 -0.53 18.27
N LEU A 164 -12.54 -1.34 17.22
CA LEU A 164 -11.50 -1.35 16.18
C LEU A 164 -11.80 -0.27 15.16
N LEU A 165 -10.79 0.49 14.78
CA LEU A 165 -10.88 1.60 13.84
C LEU A 165 -10.08 1.32 12.60
N VAL A 166 -10.76 1.23 11.46
CA VAL A 166 -10.14 1.14 10.13
C VAL A 166 -9.99 2.54 9.56
N ILE A 167 -8.80 2.91 9.15
CA ILE A 167 -8.54 4.21 8.52
C ILE A 167 -8.05 3.96 7.10
N GLU A 168 -8.69 4.62 6.15
CA GLU A 168 -8.34 4.63 4.73
C GLU A 168 -7.88 6.02 4.34
N LEU A 169 -6.70 6.13 3.76
CA LEU A 169 -6.10 7.38 3.33
C LEU A 169 -6.33 7.59 1.84
N LYS A 170 -6.71 8.79 1.47
CA LYS A 170 -6.82 9.19 0.07
C LYS A 170 -6.19 10.55 -0.13
N LYS A 171 -5.34 10.60 -1.12
CA LYS A 171 -4.79 11.86 -1.61
C LYS A 171 -5.81 12.55 -2.51
N GLY A 172 -5.79 13.84 -2.56
CA GLY A 172 -6.62 14.62 -3.46
C GLY A 172 -8.12 14.54 -3.15
N ARG A 173 -8.90 14.57 -4.21
CA ARG A 173 -10.37 14.55 -4.13
C ARG A 173 -10.88 13.10 -4.05
N VAL A 174 -11.60 12.83 -3.00
CA VAL A 174 -12.07 11.47 -2.70
C VAL A 174 -13.42 11.19 -3.37
N SER A 175 -13.53 10.04 -4.06
CA SER A 175 -14.76 9.56 -4.67
C SER A 175 -15.49 8.54 -3.80
N ASP A 176 -16.73 8.22 -4.14
CA ASP A 176 -17.61 7.26 -3.43
C ASP A 176 -17.08 5.81 -3.43
N ASN A 177 -16.20 5.45 -4.34
CA ASN A 177 -15.60 4.10 -4.40
C ASN A 177 -14.86 3.73 -3.10
N VAL A 178 -14.28 4.71 -2.40
CA VAL A 178 -13.58 4.48 -1.14
C VAL A 178 -14.51 3.98 -0.04
N VAL A 179 -15.80 4.34 -0.08
CA VAL A 179 -16.79 3.86 0.92
C VAL A 179 -16.95 2.35 0.82
N GLY A 180 -17.05 1.81 -0.40
CA GLY A 180 -17.08 0.36 -0.62
C GLY A 180 -15.75 -0.33 -0.24
N GLN A 181 -14.62 0.33 -0.42
CA GLN A 181 -13.32 -0.17 -0.03
C GLN A 181 -13.21 -0.30 1.49
N ILE A 182 -13.46 0.77 2.22
CA ILE A 182 -13.38 0.76 3.69
C ILE A 182 -14.40 -0.20 4.30
N GLN A 183 -15.60 -0.32 3.72
CA GLN A 183 -16.59 -1.29 4.20
C GLN A 183 -16.12 -2.75 4.09
N ARG A 184 -15.40 -3.12 3.03
CA ARG A 184 -14.80 -4.46 2.91
C ARG A 184 -13.77 -4.70 4.00
N TYR A 185 -12.90 -3.73 4.25
CA TYR A 185 -11.92 -3.82 5.33
C TYR A 185 -12.57 -3.91 6.71
N MET A 186 -13.60 -3.08 6.95
CA MET A 186 -14.36 -3.15 8.20
C MET A 186 -15.06 -4.50 8.38
N GLY A 187 -15.55 -5.09 7.28
CA GLY A 187 -16.12 -6.45 7.29
C GLY A 187 -15.08 -7.49 7.72
N TYR A 188 -13.92 -7.48 7.10
CA TYR A 188 -12.79 -8.35 7.46
C TYR A 188 -12.40 -8.19 8.94
N VAL A 189 -12.20 -6.95 9.40
CA VAL A 189 -11.85 -6.68 10.80
C VAL A 189 -12.92 -7.18 11.76
N LYS A 190 -14.19 -7.06 11.39
CA LYS A 190 -15.30 -7.54 12.21
C LYS A 190 -15.36 -9.06 12.31
N GLU A 191 -15.07 -9.76 11.22
CA GLU A 191 -15.18 -11.21 11.15
C GLU A 191 -13.95 -11.91 11.73
N GLU A 192 -12.74 -11.35 11.51
CA GLU A 192 -11.48 -12.02 11.81
C GLU A 192 -10.77 -11.49 13.08
N LEU A 193 -11.04 -10.25 13.49
CA LEU A 193 -10.28 -9.60 14.58
C LEU A 193 -11.13 -9.20 15.77
N CYS A 194 -12.44 -8.95 15.58
CA CYS A 194 -13.29 -8.51 16.67
C CYS A 194 -13.60 -9.64 17.67
N GLU A 195 -13.46 -9.34 18.94
CA GLU A 195 -14.05 -10.14 20.02
C GLU A 195 -15.55 -9.84 20.17
N ASP A 196 -16.30 -10.71 20.91
CA ASP A 196 -17.76 -10.74 20.96
C ASP A 196 -18.47 -9.39 21.24
N ASP A 197 -17.87 -8.51 22.04
CA ASP A 197 -18.45 -7.22 22.42
C ASP A 197 -17.82 -6.00 21.70
N GLN A 198 -16.88 -6.24 20.77
CA GLN A 198 -16.21 -5.20 20.03
C GLN A 198 -17.01 -4.75 18.80
N THR A 199 -16.82 -3.49 18.44
CA THR A 199 -17.41 -2.85 17.27
C THR A 199 -16.34 -2.37 16.31
N VAL A 200 -16.72 -2.14 15.03
CA VAL A 200 -15.82 -1.60 14.01
C VAL A 200 -16.34 -0.24 13.55
N LYS A 201 -15.45 0.73 13.50
CA LYS A 201 -15.67 2.03 12.88
C LYS A 201 -14.68 2.26 11.74
N GLY A 202 -15.04 3.13 10.80
CA GLY A 202 -14.21 3.53 9.68
C GLY A 202 -13.98 5.03 9.67
N ILE A 203 -12.77 5.43 9.25
CA ILE A 203 -12.45 6.83 8.94
C ILE A 203 -11.79 6.88 7.56
N ILE A 204 -12.31 7.75 6.71
CA ILE A 204 -11.68 8.11 5.44
C ILE A 204 -11.00 9.46 5.63
N ILE A 205 -9.71 9.54 5.33
CA ILE A 205 -8.94 10.78 5.42
C ILE A 205 -8.55 11.24 4.01
N GLY A 206 -8.93 12.46 3.63
CA GLY A 206 -8.64 13.02 2.31
C GLY A 206 -8.54 14.55 2.33
N LEU A 207 -8.10 15.14 1.20
CA LEU A 207 -8.02 16.61 1.05
C LEU A 207 -9.41 17.23 0.93
N GLU A 208 -10.23 16.65 0.08
CA GLU A 208 -11.57 17.16 -0.23
C GLU A 208 -12.55 16.01 -0.44
N GLU A 209 -13.78 16.23 0.00
CA GLU A 209 -14.89 15.34 -0.28
C GLU A 209 -15.70 15.86 -1.48
N ASP A 210 -16.15 14.97 -2.35
CA ASP A 210 -17.10 15.34 -3.40
C ASP A 210 -18.55 15.09 -2.95
N VAL A 211 -19.52 15.50 -3.82
CA VAL A 211 -20.94 15.35 -3.52
C VAL A 211 -21.36 13.87 -3.42
N ARG A 212 -20.66 12.97 -4.13
CA ARG A 212 -20.99 11.54 -4.15
C ARG A 212 -20.61 10.89 -2.82
N ILE A 213 -19.40 11.14 -2.35
CA ILE A 213 -18.98 10.61 -1.04
C ILE A 213 -19.83 11.17 0.09
N LYS A 214 -20.20 12.46 0.06
CA LYS A 214 -21.15 13.04 1.04
C LYS A 214 -22.46 12.28 1.08
N ARG A 215 -23.03 11.98 -0.09
CA ARG A 215 -24.27 11.21 -0.18
C ARG A 215 -24.11 9.78 0.32
N ALA A 216 -23.00 9.11 -0.04
CA ALA A 216 -22.71 7.77 0.43
C ALA A 216 -22.56 7.73 1.95
N LEU A 217 -21.83 8.68 2.53
CA LEU A 217 -21.63 8.75 3.98
C LEU A 217 -22.88 9.15 4.75
N SER A 218 -23.81 9.90 4.15
CA SER A 218 -25.05 10.31 4.83
C SER A 218 -25.97 9.14 5.21
N VAL A 219 -25.78 7.98 4.62
CA VAL A 219 -26.53 6.74 4.88
C VAL A 219 -25.70 5.68 5.62
N THR A 220 -24.48 6.01 6.00
CA THR A 220 -23.62 5.16 6.85
C THR A 220 -23.54 5.76 8.26
N THR A 221 -23.60 4.90 9.28
CA THR A 221 -23.60 5.35 10.68
C THR A 221 -22.26 5.17 11.39
N ASN A 222 -21.34 4.44 10.76
CA ASN A 222 -20.08 4.00 11.38
C ASN A 222 -18.85 4.35 10.55
N ILE A 223 -18.99 5.25 9.56
CA ILE A 223 -17.89 5.75 8.75
C ILE A 223 -17.92 7.28 8.78
N GLU A 224 -16.79 7.88 9.10
CA GLU A 224 -16.59 9.32 9.17
C GLU A 224 -15.58 9.78 8.12
N PHE A 225 -15.64 11.07 7.72
CA PHE A 225 -14.69 11.68 6.82
C PHE A 225 -13.90 12.75 7.54
N TYR A 226 -12.57 12.65 7.49
CA TYR A 226 -11.64 13.63 8.03
C TYR A 226 -10.89 14.32 6.90
N ARG A 227 -10.73 15.63 7.03
CA ARG A 227 -9.94 16.41 6.07
C ARG A 227 -8.59 16.74 6.65
N TYR A 228 -7.54 16.54 5.85
CA TYR A 228 -6.23 17.07 6.18
C TYR A 228 -5.91 18.33 5.37
N LYS A 229 -4.98 19.13 5.85
CA LYS A 229 -4.47 20.32 5.19
C LYS A 229 -2.95 20.31 5.25
N VAL A 230 -2.32 20.60 4.13
CA VAL A 230 -0.86 20.83 4.05
C VAL A 230 -0.61 22.32 3.99
N SER A 231 0.31 22.85 4.81
CA SER A 231 0.75 24.24 4.76
C SER A 231 2.28 24.29 4.67
N PHE A 232 2.79 25.21 3.85
CA PHE A 232 4.21 25.46 3.70
C PHE A 232 4.53 26.87 4.18
N ASP A 233 5.50 27.00 5.08
CA ASP A 233 6.01 28.28 5.55
C ASP A 233 7.42 28.48 4.99
N LEU A 234 7.65 29.60 4.30
CA LEU A 234 8.96 29.99 3.77
C LEU A 234 9.56 31.08 4.63
N PHE A 235 10.75 30.82 5.15
CA PHE A 235 11.53 31.79 5.94
C PHE A 235 12.79 32.19 5.21
N LYS A 236 13.10 33.49 5.21
CA LYS A 236 14.41 33.99 4.79
C LYS A 236 15.36 33.89 5.98
N THR A 237 16.44 33.14 5.85
CA THR A 237 17.54 33.08 6.82
C THR A 237 18.57 34.15 6.56
#